data_ab01b3fa846c4218fef190665c7fe17d
#
_entry.id   ab01b3fa846c4218fef190665c7fe17d
#
_cell.length_a   1.000
_cell.length_b   1.000
_cell.length_c   1.000
_cell.angle_alpha   90.00
_cell.angle_beta   90.00
_cell.angle_gamma   90.00
#
_symmetry.space_group_name_H-M   'P 1'
#
loop_
_entity.id
_entity.type
_entity.pdbx_description
1 polymer ?
#
loop_
_entity_poly.entity_id
_entity_poly.type
_entity_poly.pdbx_seq_one_letter_code
_entity_poly.pdbx_strand_id
1 'polypeptide(L)'
;MESYDDDLSRFEAEGAVPLPDTTEQGYVENDGARIWYATYGSGSPVILLHGGLGNSGNWGYQVPALVRSGYRAVVIDSRGHGRSTRDARPYSYELMASDVLAVMDRLNIEKAALVGWSDGACTALILAANAPTRAAGVFFFACNMDPSGTKEFEFTPIIGRCISRHRKDYAALSATPDKFDEFSEAVGLMQRTQPNYSANDLAQISVPVAIVQSEFDEFIKREHAKYLARNIPNAEFIYLPSVSHFAPLQRPDQFNAAILAFVSKVLS
;
A
#
# COMPACT_ATOMS: atom_id res chain seq x y z
N MET A 1 16.72 -23.97 -5.33
CA MET A 1 16.03 -22.68 -5.41
C MET A 1 16.79 -21.74 -4.47
N GLU A 2 17.48 -20.74 -4.99
CA GLU A 2 18.13 -19.77 -4.12
C GLU A 2 17.05 -19.10 -3.26
N SER A 3 17.29 -19.06 -1.95
CA SER A 3 16.39 -18.37 -1.02
C SER A 3 16.54 -16.87 -1.24
N TYR A 4 15.48 -16.24 -1.73
CA TYR A 4 15.40 -14.79 -1.92
C TYR A 4 14.64 -14.11 -0.78
N ASP A 5 14.52 -14.76 0.38
CA ASP A 5 13.75 -14.27 1.53
C ASP A 5 14.60 -13.94 2.77
N ASP A 6 15.90 -13.77 2.62
CA ASP A 6 16.80 -13.51 3.73
C ASP A 6 16.38 -12.32 4.60
N ASP A 7 15.92 -11.24 3.94
CA ASP A 7 15.45 -10.03 4.63
C ASP A 7 14.11 -10.26 5.34
N LEU A 8 13.28 -11.20 4.90
CA LEU A 8 12.00 -11.53 5.54
C LEU A 8 12.16 -12.34 6.82
N SER A 9 13.22 -13.14 6.95
CA SER A 9 13.58 -13.78 8.23
C SER A 9 13.92 -12.73 9.28
N ARG A 10 14.63 -11.68 8.89
CA ARG A 10 14.90 -10.53 9.75
C ARG A 10 13.63 -9.74 10.07
N PHE A 11 12.78 -9.51 9.07
CA PHE A 11 11.49 -8.86 9.28
C PHE A 11 10.61 -9.60 10.29
N GLU A 12 10.54 -10.93 10.23
CA GLU A 12 9.81 -11.74 11.21
C GLU A 12 10.33 -11.53 12.64
N ALA A 13 11.65 -11.54 12.80
CA ALA A 13 12.31 -11.45 14.10
C ALA A 13 12.24 -10.04 14.69
N GLU A 14 12.65 -9.04 13.93
CA GLU A 14 12.92 -7.67 14.40
C GLU A 14 11.86 -6.65 13.96
N GLY A 15 11.09 -6.96 12.91
CA GLY A 15 10.16 -6.04 12.24
C GLY A 15 10.84 -5.23 11.14
N ALA A 16 10.09 -4.30 10.58
CA ALA A 16 10.64 -3.34 9.62
C ALA A 16 11.64 -2.40 10.30
N VAL A 17 12.56 -1.84 9.53
CA VAL A 17 13.45 -0.77 10.01
C VAL A 17 12.61 0.37 10.56
N PRO A 18 12.93 0.89 11.76
CA PRO A 18 12.16 1.98 12.34
C PRO A 18 12.08 3.20 11.42
N LEU A 19 10.92 3.82 11.38
CA LEU A 19 10.74 5.11 10.72
C LEU A 19 11.61 6.17 11.40
N PRO A 20 12.14 7.16 10.65
CA PRO A 20 12.90 8.28 11.23
C PRO A 20 12.00 9.16 12.12
N ASP A 21 12.60 10.17 12.75
CA ASP A 21 11.83 11.17 13.49
C ASP A 21 10.84 11.87 12.56
N THR A 22 9.60 11.95 13.01
CA THR A 22 8.51 12.53 12.24
C THR A 22 8.52 14.06 12.29
N THR A 23 8.14 14.69 11.20
CA THR A 23 7.90 16.15 11.15
C THR A 23 6.56 16.51 11.82
N GLU A 24 5.54 15.70 11.58
CA GLU A 24 4.20 15.84 12.16
C GLU A 24 3.53 14.47 12.19
N GLN A 25 2.79 14.18 13.24
CA GLN A 25 1.93 13.00 13.30
C GLN A 25 0.64 13.32 14.05
N GLY A 26 -0.41 12.55 13.80
CA GLY A 26 -1.68 12.76 14.47
C GLY A 26 -2.78 11.84 13.95
N TYR A 27 -4.00 12.24 14.22
CA TYR A 27 -5.20 11.54 13.79
C TYR A 27 -6.12 12.51 13.05
N VAL A 28 -6.86 11.97 12.10
CA VAL A 28 -8.02 12.63 11.50
C VAL A 28 -9.26 11.76 11.74
N GLU A 29 -10.36 12.39 12.13
CA GLU A 29 -11.65 11.71 12.23
C GLU A 29 -12.26 11.63 10.82
N ASN A 30 -12.61 10.45 10.39
CA ASN A 30 -13.33 10.25 9.14
C ASN A 30 -14.33 9.12 9.28
N ASP A 31 -15.59 9.45 9.11
CA ASP A 31 -16.70 8.50 8.96
C ASP A 31 -16.65 7.35 9.99
N GLY A 32 -16.60 7.71 11.28
CA GLY A 32 -16.64 6.79 12.43
C GLY A 32 -15.32 6.13 12.80
N ALA A 33 -14.20 6.52 12.18
CA ALA A 33 -12.87 6.05 12.55
C ALA A 33 -11.89 7.19 12.76
N ARG A 34 -10.85 6.94 13.56
CA ARG A 34 -9.68 7.79 13.74
C ARG A 34 -8.54 7.22 12.93
N ILE A 35 -8.09 7.97 11.95
CA ILE A 35 -7.06 7.55 11.01
C ILE A 35 -5.74 8.19 11.39
N TRP A 36 -4.76 7.36 11.72
CA TRP A 36 -3.42 7.82 12.10
C TRP A 36 -2.58 8.08 10.85
N TYR A 37 -1.81 9.17 10.91
CA TYR A 37 -0.84 9.53 9.89
C TYR A 37 0.44 10.09 10.50
N ALA A 38 1.53 10.06 9.72
CA ALA A 38 2.76 10.79 10.03
C ALA A 38 3.39 11.32 8.74
N THR A 39 4.14 12.44 8.87
CA THR A 39 4.83 13.08 7.76
C THR A 39 6.33 13.19 8.04
N TYR A 40 7.13 13.12 6.98
CA TYR A 40 8.59 13.15 7.05
C TYR A 40 9.15 14.01 5.92
N GLY A 41 10.14 14.84 6.25
CA GLY A 41 10.75 15.71 5.26
C GLY A 41 9.86 16.84 4.78
N SER A 42 10.19 17.40 3.63
CA SER A 42 9.51 18.53 2.99
C SER A 42 9.54 18.36 1.47
N GLY A 43 8.84 19.23 0.74
CA GLY A 43 8.75 19.17 -0.73
C GLY A 43 7.46 18.56 -1.24
N SER A 44 7.47 18.08 -2.47
CA SER A 44 6.27 17.51 -3.11
C SER A 44 5.80 16.25 -2.36
N PRO A 45 4.49 16.13 -2.07
CA PRO A 45 3.98 15.05 -1.23
C PRO A 45 3.89 13.71 -1.98
N VAL A 46 4.35 12.67 -1.27
CA VAL A 46 4.22 11.26 -1.67
C VAL A 46 3.52 10.52 -0.53
N ILE A 47 2.35 9.96 -0.80
CA ILE A 47 1.56 9.20 0.17
C ILE A 47 1.85 7.71 -0.01
N LEU A 48 2.21 7.04 1.08
CA LEU A 48 2.56 5.63 1.15
C LEU A 48 1.44 4.85 1.84
N LEU A 49 0.82 3.90 1.14
CA LEU A 49 -0.30 3.07 1.59
C LEU A 49 0.13 1.61 1.65
N HIS A 50 0.16 1.05 2.86
CA HIS A 50 0.64 -0.31 3.14
C HIS A 50 -0.34 -1.40 2.70
N GLY A 51 0.14 -2.63 2.61
CA GLY A 51 -0.67 -3.82 2.30
C GLY A 51 -1.55 -4.27 3.47
N GLY A 52 -2.48 -5.17 3.18
CA GLY A 52 -3.37 -5.77 4.17
C GLY A 52 -2.62 -6.38 5.34
N LEU A 53 -3.21 -6.27 6.53
CA LEU A 53 -2.67 -6.69 7.83
C LEU A 53 -1.41 -5.94 8.29
N GLY A 54 -0.79 -5.12 7.42
CA GLY A 54 0.39 -4.32 7.71
C GLY A 54 0.06 -3.03 8.46
N ASN A 55 1.04 -2.12 8.45
CA ASN A 55 0.92 -0.78 9.03
C ASN A 55 1.96 0.14 8.39
N SER A 56 1.87 1.43 8.67
CA SER A 56 2.80 2.45 8.16
C SER A 56 4.28 2.19 8.48
N GLY A 57 4.57 1.46 9.56
CA GLY A 57 5.94 1.06 9.91
C GLY A 57 6.62 0.19 8.86
N ASN A 58 5.86 -0.48 7.99
CA ASN A 58 6.42 -1.27 6.89
C ASN A 58 7.18 -0.44 5.85
N TRP A 59 7.05 0.88 5.88
CA TRP A 59 7.74 1.82 5.00
C TRP A 59 9.08 2.34 5.51
N GLY A 60 9.69 1.66 6.50
CA GLY A 60 10.95 2.09 7.12
C GLY A 60 12.12 2.27 6.17
N TYR A 61 12.17 1.55 5.05
CA TYR A 61 13.19 1.73 4.01
C TYR A 61 12.83 2.82 2.98
N GLN A 62 11.52 3.00 2.68
CA GLN A 62 11.05 3.88 1.63
C GLN A 62 11.01 5.34 2.08
N VAL A 63 10.57 5.59 3.30
CA VAL A 63 10.50 6.95 3.86
C VAL A 63 11.86 7.67 3.84
N PRO A 64 12.96 7.08 4.34
CA PRO A 64 14.27 7.74 4.26
C PRO A 64 14.75 7.97 2.83
N ALA A 65 14.44 7.06 1.89
CA ALA A 65 14.83 7.21 0.49
C ALA A 65 14.12 8.40 -0.17
N LEU A 66 12.81 8.55 0.05
CA LEU A 66 12.02 9.68 -0.43
C LEU A 66 12.48 11.01 0.17
N VAL A 67 12.70 11.06 1.49
CA VAL A 67 13.16 12.26 2.19
C VAL A 67 14.53 12.72 1.68
N ARG A 68 15.49 11.79 1.52
CA ARG A 68 16.81 12.12 0.93
C ARG A 68 16.71 12.62 -0.50
N SER A 69 15.67 12.24 -1.22
CA SER A 69 15.41 12.69 -2.59
C SER A 69 14.58 14.00 -2.67
N GLY A 70 14.32 14.65 -1.53
CA GLY A 70 13.66 15.96 -1.46
C GLY A 70 12.12 15.89 -1.48
N TYR A 71 11.52 14.74 -1.21
CA TYR A 71 10.06 14.60 -1.11
C TYR A 71 9.57 14.66 0.34
N ARG A 72 8.31 15.09 0.50
CA ARG A 72 7.56 14.93 1.74
C ARG A 72 6.86 13.58 1.73
N ALA A 73 7.35 12.62 2.50
CA ALA A 73 6.68 11.33 2.66
C ALA A 73 5.55 11.45 3.68
N VAL A 74 4.37 10.91 3.35
CA VAL A 74 3.21 10.80 4.24
C VAL A 74 2.86 9.32 4.35
N VAL A 75 2.85 8.78 5.54
CA VAL A 75 2.41 7.40 5.81
C VAL A 75 1.10 7.41 6.56
N ILE A 76 0.25 6.44 6.27
CA ILE A 76 -1.08 6.33 6.88
C ILE A 76 -1.25 4.88 7.36
N ASP A 77 -1.73 4.70 8.59
CA ASP A 77 -2.29 3.42 9.00
C ASP A 77 -3.72 3.34 8.47
N SER A 78 -3.99 2.39 7.58
CA SER A 78 -5.33 2.20 7.01
C SER A 78 -6.35 1.91 8.11
N ARG A 79 -7.62 2.21 7.87
CA ARG A 79 -8.73 1.95 8.81
C ARG A 79 -8.61 0.56 9.43
N GLY A 80 -8.63 0.47 10.76
CA GLY A 80 -8.52 -0.76 11.54
C GLY A 80 -7.13 -1.40 11.57
N HIS A 81 -6.15 -0.82 10.89
CA HIS A 81 -4.75 -1.27 10.89
C HIS A 81 -3.90 -0.40 11.80
N GLY A 82 -2.81 -0.96 12.31
CA GLY A 82 -1.84 -0.22 13.11
C GLY A 82 -2.49 0.56 14.25
N ARG A 83 -2.35 1.89 14.26
CA ARG A 83 -2.90 2.81 15.26
C ARG A 83 -4.29 3.31 14.93
N SER A 84 -4.77 3.08 13.70
CA SER A 84 -6.08 3.53 13.25
C SER A 84 -7.21 2.68 13.80
N THR A 85 -8.31 3.32 14.16
CA THR A 85 -9.52 2.63 14.61
C THR A 85 -10.43 2.26 13.44
N ARG A 86 -11.50 1.55 13.72
CA ARG A 86 -12.60 1.26 12.81
C ARG A 86 -13.93 1.31 13.55
N ASP A 87 -14.99 1.47 12.81
CA ASP A 87 -16.36 1.22 13.28
C ASP A 87 -16.82 -0.22 12.98
N ALA A 88 -18.09 -0.50 13.14
CA ALA A 88 -18.67 -1.82 12.92
C ALA A 88 -18.96 -2.16 11.44
N ARG A 89 -18.78 -1.22 10.50
CA ARG A 89 -19.03 -1.45 9.08
C ARG A 89 -18.02 -2.42 8.49
N PRO A 90 -18.38 -3.19 7.45
CA PRO A 90 -17.42 -3.94 6.65
C PRO A 90 -16.33 -3.03 6.08
N TYR A 91 -15.13 -3.57 5.91
CA TYR A 91 -14.08 -2.88 5.16
C TYR A 91 -14.49 -2.70 3.69
N SER A 92 -14.09 -1.57 3.10
CA SER A 92 -14.11 -1.37 1.65
C SER A 92 -12.95 -0.47 1.23
N TYR A 93 -12.46 -0.67 0.02
CA TYR A 93 -11.39 0.17 -0.54
C TYR A 93 -11.86 1.61 -0.78
N GLU A 94 -13.14 1.82 -1.10
CA GLU A 94 -13.73 3.16 -1.24
C GLU A 94 -13.70 3.91 0.09
N LEU A 95 -14.03 3.22 1.18
CA LEU A 95 -13.97 3.81 2.52
C LEU A 95 -12.52 4.13 2.92
N MET A 96 -11.56 3.25 2.62
CA MET A 96 -10.14 3.52 2.84
C MET A 96 -9.63 4.67 1.95
N ALA A 97 -10.10 4.78 0.71
CA ALA A 97 -9.78 5.92 -0.15
C ALA A 97 -10.30 7.25 0.41
N SER A 98 -11.50 7.26 1.00
CA SER A 98 -12.02 8.45 1.68
C SER A 98 -11.18 8.84 2.91
N ASP A 99 -10.62 7.87 3.63
CA ASP A 99 -9.71 8.12 4.75
C ASP A 99 -8.42 8.82 4.29
N VAL A 100 -7.87 8.40 3.16
CA VAL A 100 -6.69 9.04 2.57
C VAL A 100 -7.00 10.49 2.19
N LEU A 101 -8.16 10.75 1.58
CA LEU A 101 -8.60 12.12 1.24
C LEU A 101 -8.75 12.98 2.50
N ALA A 102 -9.31 12.45 3.58
CA ALA A 102 -9.42 13.17 4.85
C ALA A 102 -8.04 13.52 5.45
N VAL A 103 -7.05 12.64 5.34
CA VAL A 103 -5.66 12.94 5.72
C VAL A 103 -5.05 14.02 4.82
N MET A 104 -5.27 13.94 3.49
CA MET A 104 -4.81 14.97 2.56
C MET A 104 -5.39 16.34 2.91
N ASP A 105 -6.68 16.42 3.21
CA ASP A 105 -7.36 17.66 3.59
C ASP A 105 -6.81 18.21 4.92
N ARG A 106 -6.60 17.35 5.91
CA ARG A 106 -5.99 17.72 7.20
C ARG A 106 -4.59 18.32 7.04
N LEU A 107 -3.82 17.83 6.07
CA LEU A 107 -2.46 18.24 5.79
C LEU A 107 -2.35 19.37 4.75
N ASN A 108 -3.48 19.87 4.25
CA ASN A 108 -3.56 20.83 3.14
C ASN A 108 -2.80 20.37 1.90
N ILE A 109 -2.90 19.07 1.58
CA ILE A 109 -2.31 18.48 0.37
C ILE A 109 -3.37 18.46 -0.72
N GLU A 110 -3.25 19.35 -1.68
CA GLU A 110 -4.17 19.40 -2.83
C GLU A 110 -3.99 18.20 -3.75
N LYS A 111 -2.73 17.82 -4.01
CA LYS A 111 -2.37 16.75 -4.95
C LYS A 111 -1.10 16.05 -4.50
N ALA A 112 -1.04 14.71 -4.62
CA ALA A 112 0.11 13.90 -4.24
C ALA A 112 0.38 12.77 -5.23
N ALA A 113 1.62 12.27 -5.29
CA ALA A 113 1.88 10.94 -5.82
C ALA A 113 1.44 9.89 -4.79
N LEU A 114 0.76 8.85 -5.23
CA LEU A 114 0.27 7.77 -4.40
C LEU A 114 1.11 6.52 -4.65
N VAL A 115 1.69 5.96 -3.61
CA VAL A 115 2.46 4.71 -3.65
C VAL A 115 1.73 3.68 -2.83
N GLY A 116 1.14 2.70 -3.49
CA GLY A 116 0.38 1.66 -2.82
C GLY A 116 1.00 0.27 -2.98
N TRP A 117 0.96 -0.49 -1.93
CA TRP A 117 1.34 -1.90 -1.90
C TRP A 117 0.13 -2.75 -1.54
N SER A 118 -0.23 -3.74 -2.37
CA SER A 118 -1.34 -4.66 -2.16
C SER A 118 -2.66 -3.88 -1.90
N ASP A 119 -3.36 -4.07 -0.79
CA ASP A 119 -4.58 -3.31 -0.45
C ASP A 119 -4.39 -1.79 -0.56
N GLY A 120 -3.21 -1.29 -0.21
CA GLY A 120 -2.85 0.12 -0.39
C GLY A 120 -2.80 0.54 -1.85
N ALA A 121 -2.44 -0.36 -2.77
CA ALA A 121 -2.47 -0.09 -4.21
C ALA A 121 -3.91 0.01 -4.72
N CYS A 122 -4.80 -0.90 -4.31
CA CYS A 122 -6.24 -0.80 -4.60
C CYS A 122 -6.82 0.51 -4.10
N THR A 123 -6.55 0.86 -2.84
CA THR A 123 -6.98 2.13 -2.23
C THR A 123 -6.50 3.34 -3.03
N ALA A 124 -5.22 3.36 -3.42
CA ALA A 124 -4.63 4.45 -4.20
C ALA A 124 -5.28 4.60 -5.57
N LEU A 125 -5.51 3.49 -6.28
CA LEU A 125 -6.08 3.53 -7.62
C LEU A 125 -7.57 3.92 -7.61
N ILE A 126 -8.33 3.44 -6.62
CA ILE A 126 -9.73 3.83 -6.40
C ILE A 126 -9.83 5.32 -6.04
N LEU A 127 -8.94 5.83 -5.18
CA LEU A 127 -8.86 7.27 -4.92
C LEU A 127 -8.63 8.04 -6.23
N ALA A 128 -7.67 7.62 -7.03
CA ALA A 128 -7.33 8.29 -8.28
C ALA A 128 -8.45 8.20 -9.33
N ALA A 129 -9.22 7.12 -9.36
CA ALA A 129 -10.38 6.98 -10.23
C ALA A 129 -11.52 7.93 -9.81
N ASN A 130 -11.78 8.05 -8.51
CA ASN A 130 -12.90 8.85 -7.98
C ASN A 130 -12.55 10.34 -7.81
N ALA A 131 -11.28 10.66 -7.58
CA ALA A 131 -10.78 12.03 -7.36
C ALA A 131 -9.48 12.29 -8.13
N PRO A 132 -9.49 12.25 -9.48
CA PRO A 132 -8.27 12.31 -10.30
C PRO A 132 -7.45 13.59 -10.12
N THR A 133 -8.07 14.69 -9.71
CA THR A 133 -7.38 15.95 -9.43
C THR A 133 -6.50 15.88 -8.17
N ARG A 134 -6.75 14.92 -7.28
CA ARG A 134 -6.01 14.72 -6.03
C ARG A 134 -4.76 13.83 -6.20
N ALA A 135 -4.66 13.07 -7.31
CA ALA A 135 -3.56 12.17 -7.59
C ALA A 135 -2.69 12.69 -8.73
N ALA A 136 -1.39 12.87 -8.49
CA ALA A 136 -0.41 13.17 -9.53
C ALA A 136 -0.09 11.93 -10.38
N GLY A 137 -0.18 10.76 -9.77
CA GLY A 137 -0.05 9.44 -10.35
C GLY A 137 -0.10 8.37 -9.28
N VAL A 138 -0.20 7.11 -9.69
CA VAL A 138 -0.30 5.94 -8.81
C VAL A 138 0.79 4.93 -9.12
N PHE A 139 1.64 4.63 -8.16
CA PHE A 139 2.51 3.47 -8.15
C PHE A 139 1.72 2.29 -7.54
N PHE A 140 1.18 1.45 -8.40
CA PHE A 140 0.30 0.34 -8.07
C PHE A 140 1.10 -0.95 -8.00
N PHE A 141 1.48 -1.36 -6.80
CA PHE A 141 2.31 -2.55 -6.60
C PHE A 141 1.50 -3.72 -6.08
N ALA A 142 1.54 -4.82 -6.83
CA ALA A 142 1.13 -6.17 -6.41
C ALA A 142 -0.32 -6.26 -5.90
N CYS A 143 -1.29 -5.79 -6.68
CA CYS A 143 -2.71 -5.94 -6.37
C CYS A 143 -3.55 -6.26 -7.61
N ASN A 144 -4.80 -6.63 -7.38
CA ASN A 144 -5.83 -6.87 -8.38
C ASN A 144 -6.88 -5.75 -8.35
N MET A 145 -7.61 -5.58 -9.45
CA MET A 145 -8.77 -4.68 -9.55
C MET A 145 -10.08 -5.44 -9.81
N ASP A 146 -10.02 -6.76 -9.85
CA ASP A 146 -11.15 -7.68 -9.77
C ASP A 146 -10.68 -9.03 -9.18
N PRO A 147 -11.57 -9.84 -8.58
CA PRO A 147 -11.18 -11.08 -7.89
C PRO A 147 -10.51 -12.13 -8.80
N SER A 148 -10.74 -12.09 -10.12
CA SER A 148 -10.10 -13.03 -11.05
C SER A 148 -8.59 -12.83 -11.17
N GLY A 149 -8.09 -11.67 -10.74
CA GLY A 149 -6.66 -11.33 -10.74
C GLY A 149 -5.84 -12.02 -9.67
N THR A 150 -6.49 -12.63 -8.67
CA THR A 150 -5.80 -13.35 -7.60
C THR A 150 -5.46 -14.78 -8.00
N LYS A 151 -4.36 -15.29 -7.45
CA LYS A 151 -4.01 -16.71 -7.48
C LYS A 151 -4.87 -17.49 -6.50
N GLU A 152 -4.94 -18.81 -6.67
CA GLU A 152 -5.38 -19.69 -5.61
C GLU A 152 -4.42 -19.54 -4.42
N PHE A 153 -5.00 -19.39 -3.21
CA PHE A 153 -4.20 -19.16 -2.02
C PHE A 153 -3.41 -20.43 -1.64
N GLU A 154 -2.10 -20.29 -1.57
CA GLU A 154 -1.18 -21.31 -1.08
C GLU A 154 -0.37 -20.73 0.08
N PHE A 155 -0.46 -21.36 1.25
CA PHE A 155 0.30 -20.93 2.42
C PHE A 155 1.78 -21.29 2.26
N THR A 156 2.64 -20.31 2.19
CA THR A 156 4.09 -20.46 2.07
C THR A 156 4.83 -20.05 3.37
N PRO A 157 6.08 -20.51 3.57
CA PRO A 157 6.89 -20.03 4.70
C PRO A 157 7.05 -18.50 4.73
N ILE A 158 7.16 -17.85 3.56
CA ILE A 158 7.24 -16.38 3.42
C ILE A 158 5.98 -15.73 3.96
N ILE A 159 4.81 -16.17 3.53
CA ILE A 159 3.52 -15.70 4.04
C ILE A 159 3.42 -15.91 5.54
N GLY A 160 3.83 -17.08 6.04
CA GLY A 160 3.82 -17.39 7.47
C GLY A 160 4.65 -16.42 8.31
N ARG A 161 5.88 -16.09 7.87
CA ARG A 161 6.74 -15.10 8.53
C ARG A 161 6.09 -13.73 8.58
N CYS A 162 5.53 -13.28 7.46
CA CYS A 162 4.90 -11.96 7.38
C CYS A 162 3.64 -11.87 8.26
N ILE A 163 2.78 -12.88 8.24
CA ILE A 163 1.58 -12.92 9.10
C ILE A 163 1.98 -12.97 10.59
N SER A 164 2.99 -13.78 10.93
CA SER A 164 3.52 -13.84 12.31
C SER A 164 3.97 -12.46 12.79
N ARG A 165 4.68 -11.72 11.95
CA ARG A 165 5.12 -10.37 12.28
C ARG A 165 3.95 -9.39 12.36
N HIS A 166 3.05 -9.37 11.40
CA HIS A 166 1.88 -8.49 11.40
C HIS A 166 1.02 -8.68 12.65
N ARG A 167 0.86 -9.91 13.14
CA ARG A 167 0.18 -10.20 14.40
C ARG A 167 0.86 -9.54 15.60
N LYS A 168 2.19 -9.60 15.68
CA LYS A 168 2.96 -8.94 16.75
C LYS A 168 2.83 -7.41 16.67
N ASP A 169 2.92 -6.86 15.48
CA ASP A 169 2.80 -5.41 15.26
C ASP A 169 1.38 -4.93 15.58
N TYR A 170 0.35 -5.68 15.18
CA TYR A 170 -1.04 -5.38 15.52
C TYR A 170 -1.26 -5.37 17.02
N ALA A 171 -0.77 -6.38 17.73
CA ALA A 171 -0.88 -6.45 19.20
C ALA A 171 -0.16 -5.28 19.89
N ALA A 172 0.91 -4.76 19.32
CA ALA A 172 1.66 -3.63 19.87
C ALA A 172 1.04 -2.26 19.57
N LEU A 173 0.33 -2.10 18.45
CA LEU A 173 -0.11 -0.79 17.93
C LEU A 173 -1.62 -0.57 18.06
N SER A 174 -2.42 -1.63 17.93
CA SER A 174 -3.87 -1.53 17.82
C SER A 174 -4.54 -1.19 19.16
N ALA A 175 -5.64 -0.42 19.08
CA ALA A 175 -6.54 -0.22 20.21
C ALA A 175 -7.28 -1.52 20.64
N THR A 176 -7.23 -2.57 19.81
CA THR A 176 -7.87 -3.89 20.05
C THR A 176 -6.86 -5.03 19.87
N PRO A 177 -5.79 -5.10 20.70
CA PRO A 177 -4.63 -5.96 20.47
C PRO A 177 -4.97 -7.45 20.35
N ASP A 178 -6.01 -7.91 21.03
CA ASP A 178 -6.45 -9.32 21.07
C ASP A 178 -7.36 -9.71 19.89
N LYS A 179 -7.68 -8.78 18.97
CA LYS A 179 -8.65 -8.96 17.88
C LYS A 179 -8.03 -9.26 16.52
N PHE A 180 -6.79 -9.70 16.45
CA PHE A 180 -6.11 -9.92 15.17
C PHE A 180 -6.82 -10.92 14.26
N ASP A 181 -7.38 -11.99 14.79
CA ASP A 181 -8.07 -13.01 13.97
C ASP A 181 -9.37 -12.47 13.38
N GLU A 182 -10.19 -11.77 14.19
CA GLU A 182 -11.40 -11.09 13.71
C GLU A 182 -11.06 -10.01 12.65
N PHE A 183 -10.00 -9.26 12.90
CA PHE A 183 -9.48 -8.26 11.97
C PHE A 183 -9.04 -8.89 10.65
N SER A 184 -8.21 -9.94 10.71
CA SER A 184 -7.70 -10.65 9.54
C SER A 184 -8.81 -11.26 8.70
N GLU A 185 -9.85 -11.85 9.34
CA GLU A 185 -11.00 -12.40 8.64
C GLU A 185 -11.80 -11.31 7.91
N ALA A 186 -12.04 -10.18 8.57
CA ALA A 186 -12.77 -9.05 7.99
C ALA A 186 -12.02 -8.42 6.80
N VAL A 187 -10.69 -8.26 6.89
CA VAL A 187 -9.85 -7.81 5.78
C VAL A 187 -9.87 -8.83 4.65
N GLY A 188 -9.73 -10.12 4.97
CA GLY A 188 -9.78 -11.20 3.99
C GLY A 188 -11.13 -11.28 3.25
N LEU A 189 -12.24 -10.94 3.91
CA LEU A 189 -13.55 -10.85 3.24
C LEU A 189 -13.56 -9.73 2.20
N MET A 190 -13.05 -8.54 2.52
CA MET A 190 -12.89 -7.44 1.57
C MET A 190 -12.04 -7.87 0.37
N GLN A 191 -10.87 -8.45 0.60
CA GLN A 191 -9.94 -8.89 -0.45
C GLN A 191 -10.55 -9.94 -1.40
N ARG A 192 -11.42 -10.83 -0.89
CA ARG A 192 -12.09 -11.84 -1.72
C ARG A 192 -13.26 -11.31 -2.53
N THR A 193 -13.85 -10.20 -2.14
CA THR A 193 -15.08 -9.65 -2.74
C THR A 193 -14.88 -8.33 -3.46
N GLN A 194 -13.75 -7.67 -3.29
CA GLN A 194 -13.43 -6.35 -3.83
C GLN A 194 -11.97 -6.30 -4.32
N PRO A 195 -11.65 -5.30 -5.19
CA PRO A 195 -12.58 -4.48 -5.97
C PRO A 195 -13.19 -5.27 -7.14
N ASN A 196 -14.15 -4.67 -7.86
CA ASN A 196 -14.80 -5.27 -9.03
C ASN A 196 -14.82 -4.28 -10.21
N TYR A 197 -13.64 -3.88 -10.68
CA TYR A 197 -13.48 -2.93 -11.79
C TYR A 197 -13.52 -3.67 -13.12
N SER A 198 -14.45 -3.27 -13.99
CA SER A 198 -14.51 -3.73 -15.37
C SER A 198 -13.44 -3.06 -16.25
N ALA A 199 -13.23 -3.55 -17.47
CA ALA A 199 -12.37 -2.89 -18.44
C ALA A 199 -12.80 -1.43 -18.74
N ASN A 200 -14.12 -1.17 -18.71
CA ASN A 200 -14.63 0.19 -18.90
C ASN A 200 -14.30 1.11 -17.72
N ASP A 201 -14.33 0.61 -16.48
CA ASP A 201 -13.96 1.37 -15.30
C ASP A 201 -12.46 1.69 -15.33
N LEU A 202 -11.62 0.72 -15.68
CA LEU A 202 -10.17 0.89 -15.84
C LEU A 202 -9.85 1.93 -16.93
N ALA A 203 -10.59 1.94 -18.04
CA ALA A 203 -10.41 2.89 -19.14
C ALA A 203 -10.74 4.36 -18.76
N GLN A 204 -11.45 4.59 -17.66
CA GLN A 204 -11.73 5.93 -17.14
C GLN A 204 -10.61 6.51 -16.25
N ILE A 205 -9.64 5.70 -15.85
CA ILE A 205 -8.52 6.15 -15.02
C ILE A 205 -7.59 7.01 -15.86
N SER A 206 -7.59 8.31 -15.62
CA SER A 206 -6.90 9.31 -16.46
C SER A 206 -5.51 9.72 -15.98
N VAL A 207 -5.15 9.39 -14.73
CA VAL A 207 -3.84 9.71 -14.15
C VAL A 207 -2.76 8.73 -14.62
N PRO A 208 -1.46 9.13 -14.60
CA PRO A 208 -0.37 8.19 -14.84
C PRO A 208 -0.37 7.06 -13.81
N VAL A 209 -0.20 5.81 -14.25
CA VAL A 209 -0.14 4.64 -13.37
C VAL A 209 1.07 3.78 -13.71
N ALA A 210 1.88 3.43 -12.72
CA ALA A 210 2.85 2.35 -12.84
C ALA A 210 2.24 1.07 -12.25
N ILE A 211 1.93 0.10 -13.11
CA ILE A 211 1.53 -1.25 -12.70
C ILE A 211 2.79 -2.06 -12.44
N VAL A 212 3.06 -2.35 -11.19
CA VAL A 212 4.31 -2.96 -10.74
C VAL A 212 4.04 -4.37 -10.22
N GLN A 213 4.78 -5.34 -10.74
CA GLN A 213 4.60 -6.76 -10.45
C GLN A 213 5.92 -7.45 -10.10
N SER A 214 5.93 -8.18 -9.01
CA SER A 214 7.04 -9.06 -8.60
C SER A 214 7.08 -10.35 -9.42
N GLU A 215 8.28 -10.88 -9.61
CA GLU A 215 8.49 -12.16 -10.28
C GLU A 215 7.80 -13.33 -9.57
N PHE A 216 7.93 -13.37 -8.26
CA PHE A 216 7.45 -14.45 -7.40
C PHE A 216 6.28 -14.02 -6.51
N ASP A 217 5.44 -13.11 -7.00
CA ASP A 217 4.25 -12.70 -6.26
C ASP A 217 3.39 -13.91 -5.88
N GLU A 218 3.08 -14.08 -4.61
CA GLU A 218 2.32 -15.21 -4.09
C GLU A 218 0.82 -15.08 -4.33
N PHE A 219 0.31 -13.87 -4.49
CA PHE A 219 -1.12 -13.59 -4.48
C PHE A 219 -1.68 -13.16 -5.83
N ILE A 220 -0.89 -12.42 -6.62
CA ILE A 220 -1.39 -11.74 -7.83
C ILE A 220 -0.87 -12.44 -9.09
N LYS A 221 -1.77 -12.70 -10.03
CA LYS A 221 -1.44 -13.24 -11.35
C LYS A 221 -0.71 -12.18 -12.18
N ARG A 222 0.43 -12.55 -12.78
CA ARG A 222 1.17 -11.68 -13.70
C ARG A 222 0.33 -11.24 -14.89
N GLU A 223 -0.53 -12.12 -15.38
CA GLU A 223 -1.44 -11.86 -16.48
C GLU A 223 -2.43 -10.75 -16.14
N HIS A 224 -2.86 -10.68 -14.87
CA HIS A 224 -3.75 -9.63 -14.39
C HIS A 224 -3.03 -8.27 -14.37
N ALA A 225 -1.80 -8.21 -13.87
CA ALA A 225 -1.01 -6.97 -13.92
C ALA A 225 -0.83 -6.47 -15.37
N LYS A 226 -0.56 -7.38 -16.32
CA LYS A 226 -0.51 -7.03 -17.75
C LYS A 226 -1.87 -6.59 -18.30
N TYR A 227 -2.96 -7.20 -17.84
CA TYR A 227 -4.32 -6.80 -18.20
C TYR A 227 -4.61 -5.38 -17.72
N LEU A 228 -4.27 -5.04 -16.48
CA LEU A 228 -4.42 -3.68 -15.96
C LEU A 228 -3.62 -2.67 -16.79
N ALA A 229 -2.35 -2.96 -17.06
CA ALA A 229 -1.49 -2.08 -17.85
C ALA A 229 -1.98 -1.84 -19.31
N ARG A 230 -2.77 -2.76 -19.85
CA ARG A 230 -3.37 -2.60 -21.20
C ARG A 230 -4.68 -1.83 -21.20
N ASN A 231 -5.44 -1.88 -20.10
CA ASN A 231 -6.77 -1.30 -20.01
C ASN A 231 -6.79 0.10 -19.36
N ILE A 232 -5.72 0.49 -18.66
CA ILE A 232 -5.56 1.83 -18.11
C ILE A 232 -4.78 2.69 -19.12
N PRO A 233 -5.35 3.79 -19.67
CA PRO A 233 -4.78 4.52 -20.80
C PRO A 233 -3.35 5.04 -20.60
N ASN A 234 -3.02 5.50 -19.40
CA ASN A 234 -1.72 6.09 -19.06
C ASN A 234 -0.89 5.17 -18.14
N ALA A 235 -1.03 3.87 -18.33
CA ALA A 235 -0.29 2.90 -17.53
C ALA A 235 1.01 2.45 -18.20
N GLU A 236 2.05 2.28 -17.39
CA GLU A 236 3.26 1.54 -17.75
C GLU A 236 3.36 0.26 -16.88
N PHE A 237 3.97 -0.79 -17.44
CA PHE A 237 4.20 -2.04 -16.72
C PHE A 237 5.65 -2.14 -16.28
N ILE A 238 5.86 -2.31 -14.97
CA ILE A 238 7.19 -2.48 -14.36
C ILE A 238 7.27 -3.88 -13.75
N TYR A 239 8.31 -4.61 -14.12
CA TYR A 239 8.57 -5.94 -13.61
C TYR A 239 9.77 -5.92 -12.66
N LEU A 240 9.60 -6.45 -11.46
CA LEU A 240 10.65 -6.56 -10.44
C LEU A 240 11.15 -8.02 -10.39
N PRO A 241 12.35 -8.31 -10.89
CA PRO A 241 12.90 -9.66 -10.85
C PRO A 241 13.37 -10.05 -9.45
N SER A 242 13.36 -11.36 -9.18
CA SER A 242 13.92 -11.99 -7.98
C SER A 242 13.35 -11.47 -6.65
N VAL A 243 12.07 -11.11 -6.64
CA VAL A 243 11.34 -10.65 -5.44
C VAL A 243 9.94 -11.25 -5.38
N SER A 244 9.42 -11.33 -4.15
CA SER A 244 8.05 -11.78 -3.84
C SER A 244 7.07 -10.62 -3.72
N HIS A 245 5.86 -10.90 -3.25
CA HIS A 245 4.87 -9.88 -2.87
C HIS A 245 5.38 -8.85 -1.84
N PHE A 246 6.40 -9.22 -1.09
CA PHE A 246 6.98 -8.42 -0.01
C PHE A 246 8.23 -7.64 -0.44
N ALA A 247 8.38 -7.34 -1.72
CA ALA A 247 9.53 -6.61 -2.29
C ALA A 247 9.94 -5.33 -1.53
N PRO A 248 9.03 -4.50 -0.97
CA PRO A 248 9.40 -3.32 -0.18
C PRO A 248 10.31 -3.62 1.01
N LEU A 249 10.16 -4.82 1.59
CA LEU A 249 10.91 -5.30 2.74
C LEU A 249 12.08 -6.20 2.33
N GLN A 250 11.94 -6.94 1.23
CA GLN A 250 12.85 -7.97 0.79
C GLN A 250 14.02 -7.44 -0.04
N ARG A 251 13.76 -6.48 -0.92
CA ARG A 251 14.76 -5.82 -1.79
C ARG A 251 14.50 -4.32 -1.84
N PRO A 252 14.70 -3.62 -0.70
CA PRO A 252 14.30 -2.21 -0.57
C PRO A 252 15.00 -1.29 -1.58
N ASP A 253 16.25 -1.53 -1.93
CA ASP A 253 16.96 -0.69 -2.89
C ASP A 253 16.37 -0.77 -4.29
N GLN A 254 16.03 -1.98 -4.75
CA GLN A 254 15.36 -2.19 -6.04
C GLN A 254 13.98 -1.53 -6.05
N PHE A 255 13.21 -1.71 -4.97
CA PHE A 255 11.88 -1.15 -4.84
C PHE A 255 11.92 0.40 -4.77
N ASN A 256 12.86 0.95 -3.99
CA ASN A 256 13.07 2.39 -3.88
C ASN A 256 13.45 3.02 -5.22
N ALA A 257 14.33 2.37 -5.99
CA ALA A 257 14.70 2.86 -7.32
C ALA A 257 13.48 2.96 -8.24
N ALA A 258 12.58 1.96 -8.23
CA ALA A 258 11.35 1.99 -9.01
C ALA A 258 10.39 3.11 -8.56
N ILE A 259 10.19 3.28 -7.24
CA ILE A 259 9.37 4.38 -6.70
C ILE A 259 9.93 5.73 -7.13
N LEU A 260 11.22 5.97 -6.91
CA LEU A 260 11.85 7.27 -7.18
C LEU A 260 11.79 7.63 -8.66
N ALA A 261 11.99 6.66 -9.56
CA ALA A 261 11.84 6.87 -11.00
C ALA A 261 10.42 7.29 -11.38
N PHE A 262 9.40 6.66 -10.80
CA PHE A 262 8.01 7.01 -11.05
C PHE A 262 7.64 8.37 -10.44
N VAL A 263 7.96 8.59 -9.18
CA VAL A 263 7.61 9.81 -8.43
C VAL A 263 8.24 11.04 -9.09
N SER A 264 9.50 10.95 -9.53
CA SER A 264 10.17 12.05 -10.24
C SER A 264 9.48 12.40 -11.56
N LYS A 265 8.90 11.41 -12.26
CA LYS A 265 8.18 11.61 -13.53
C LYS A 265 6.83 12.32 -13.34
N VAL A 266 6.13 12.06 -12.22
CA VAL A 266 4.75 12.56 -12.02
C VAL A 266 4.68 13.84 -11.18
N LEU A 267 5.76 14.18 -10.47
CA LEU A 267 5.87 15.39 -9.63
C LEU A 267 6.85 16.44 -10.17
N SER A 268 7.40 16.21 -11.39
CA SER A 268 8.24 17.18 -12.10
C SER A 268 7.46 18.41 -12.58
#